data_0b7bcb82f0cbd134bfd0fb5f60e2805f
#
_entry.id   0b7bcb82f0cbd134bfd0fb5f60e2805f
#
_cell.length_a   1.000
_cell.length_b   1.000
_cell.length_c   1.000
_cell.angle_alpha   90.00
_cell.angle_beta   90.00
_cell.angle_gamma   90.00
#
_symmetry.space_group_name_H-M   'P 1'
#
loop_
_entity.id
_entity.type
_entity.pdbx_description
1 polymer ?
#
loop_
_entity_poly.entity_id
_entity_poly.type
_entity_poly.pdbx_seq_one_letter_code
_entity_poly.pdbx_strand_id
1 'polypeptide(L)'
;MCNFNIKRQINKLYTLTTVSYFRIAGASWVALLALRGFSLLQIGILESIFHIASSCFEIPSGVVADVFGRKRTLALSKLVSVLSCQAMILSDNFGTVAFAIAFSAISYNLESGTIEALAYDSLKSVKQEEKYNQYASTEMMLYRITSSTATFCAGVALWLGYKKAYAIDIFFGIIALGIACSLREISGFIGADGEPTNPQTDDHKQKQMSEEKQ
;
A
#
# COMPACT_ATOMS: atom_id res chain seq x y z
N MET A 1 -2.99 -16.11 25.73
CA MET A 1 -3.56 -15.01 24.95
C MET A 1 -2.52 -13.90 24.87
N CYS A 2 -1.84 -13.70 23.71
CA CYS A 2 -0.92 -12.58 23.54
C CYS A 2 -1.71 -11.27 23.58
N ASN A 3 -1.42 -10.40 24.55
CA ASN A 3 -2.03 -9.08 24.66
C ASN A 3 -1.84 -8.32 23.36
N PHE A 4 -2.95 -8.09 22.61
CA PHE A 4 -2.94 -7.24 21.42
C PHE A 4 -2.79 -5.79 21.85
N ASN A 5 -1.65 -5.19 21.53
CA ASN A 5 -1.39 -3.78 21.83
C ASN A 5 -1.74 -2.93 20.60
N ILE A 6 -2.93 -2.33 20.63
CA ILE A 6 -3.43 -1.48 19.54
C ILE A 6 -2.50 -0.30 19.24
N LYS A 7 -1.91 0.35 20.27
CA LYS A 7 -0.99 1.47 20.05
C LYS A 7 0.23 1.04 19.25
N ARG A 8 0.76 -0.17 19.50
CA ARG A 8 1.89 -0.71 18.75
C ARG A 8 1.52 -1.02 17.31
N GLN A 9 0.30 -1.51 17.07
CA GLN A 9 -0.21 -1.76 15.71
C GLN A 9 -0.34 -0.46 14.93
N ILE A 10 -1.00 0.55 15.48
CA ILE A 10 -1.19 1.86 14.86
C ILE A 10 0.17 2.55 14.59
N ASN A 11 1.10 2.52 15.55
CA ASN A 11 2.43 3.09 15.34
C ASN A 11 3.19 2.39 14.19
N LYS A 12 3.04 1.06 14.05
CA LYS A 12 3.63 0.34 12.92
C LYS A 12 3.01 0.77 11.58
N LEU A 13 1.70 1.02 11.54
CA LEU A 13 1.04 1.51 10.34
C LEU A 13 1.55 2.91 9.98
N TYR A 14 1.67 3.84 10.92
CA TYR A 14 2.28 5.14 10.68
C TYR A 14 3.72 5.04 10.17
N THR A 15 4.52 4.16 10.78
CA THR A 15 5.90 3.93 10.33
C THR A 15 5.93 3.33 8.93
N LEU A 16 5.00 2.41 8.63
CA LEU A 16 4.86 1.82 7.30
C LEU A 16 4.55 2.89 6.26
N THR A 17 3.57 3.77 6.49
CA THR A 17 3.24 4.89 5.61
C THR A 17 4.45 5.78 5.39
N THR A 18 5.13 6.22 6.47
CA THR A 18 6.30 7.08 6.37
C THR A 18 7.41 6.44 5.53
N VAL A 19 7.77 5.18 5.80
CA VAL A 19 8.83 4.48 5.07
C VAL A 19 8.44 4.20 3.62
N SER A 20 7.18 3.84 3.36
CA SER A 20 6.69 3.49 2.02
C SER A 20 6.65 4.66 1.07
N TYR A 21 6.36 5.85 1.58
CA TYR A 21 6.22 7.05 0.75
C TYR A 21 7.50 7.88 0.65
N PHE A 22 8.56 7.50 1.35
CA PHE A 22 9.91 8.09 1.14
C PHE A 22 10.59 7.44 -0.06
N ARG A 23 10.16 7.83 -1.27
CA ARG A 23 10.62 7.27 -2.55
C ARG A 23 11.19 8.39 -3.43
N ILE A 24 12.51 8.51 -3.46
CA ILE A 24 13.19 9.59 -4.20
C ILE A 24 13.18 9.35 -5.71
N ALA A 25 13.35 8.10 -6.16
CA ALA A 25 13.22 7.75 -7.58
C ALA A 25 11.75 7.85 -8.02
N GLY A 26 10.81 7.39 -7.19
CA GLY A 26 9.38 7.52 -7.45
C GLY A 26 8.92 8.99 -7.57
N ALA A 27 9.50 9.91 -6.79
CA ALA A 27 9.19 11.34 -6.87
C ALA A 27 9.77 12.02 -8.11
N SER A 28 10.83 11.47 -8.71
CA SER A 28 11.58 12.05 -9.83
C SER A 28 11.56 11.20 -11.12
N TRP A 29 10.69 10.20 -11.20
CA TRP A 29 10.70 9.19 -12.27
C TRP A 29 10.64 9.78 -13.69
N VAL A 30 9.83 10.82 -13.91
CA VAL A 30 9.74 11.53 -15.21
C VAL A 30 11.08 12.11 -15.62
N ALA A 31 11.75 12.82 -14.69
CA ALA A 31 13.05 13.41 -14.95
C ALA A 31 14.15 12.36 -15.12
N LEU A 32 14.09 11.26 -14.36
CA LEU A 32 15.03 10.15 -14.51
C LEU A 32 14.87 9.44 -15.87
N LEU A 33 13.66 9.29 -16.38
CA LEU A 33 13.43 8.74 -17.73
C LEU A 33 13.88 9.72 -18.80
N ALA A 34 13.62 11.02 -18.65
CA ALA A 34 14.12 12.04 -19.58
C ALA A 34 15.66 12.03 -19.67
N LEU A 35 16.36 11.90 -18.54
CA LEU A 35 17.82 11.72 -18.51
C LEU A 35 18.32 10.44 -19.19
N ARG A 36 17.47 9.42 -19.29
CA ARG A 36 17.74 8.19 -20.04
C ARG A 36 17.51 8.33 -21.55
N GLY A 37 17.05 9.50 -22.00
CA GLY A 37 16.79 9.78 -23.41
C GLY A 37 15.38 9.44 -23.90
N PHE A 38 14.44 9.13 -22.99
CA PHE A 38 13.03 8.94 -23.36
C PHE A 38 12.40 10.29 -23.73
N SER A 39 11.68 10.32 -24.84
CA SER A 39 10.93 11.51 -25.25
C SER A 39 9.72 11.73 -24.33
N LEU A 40 9.23 12.98 -24.26
CA LEU A 40 8.03 13.31 -23.47
C LEU A 40 6.80 12.48 -23.90
N LEU A 41 6.69 12.18 -25.21
CA LEU A 41 5.62 11.33 -25.72
C LEU A 41 5.73 9.90 -25.16
N GLN A 42 6.93 9.33 -25.15
CA GLN A 42 7.15 8.00 -24.57
C GLN A 42 6.85 7.97 -23.07
N ILE A 43 7.24 9.02 -22.33
CA ILE A 43 6.94 9.13 -20.90
C ILE A 43 5.43 9.26 -20.68
N GLY A 44 4.71 10.04 -21.51
CA GLY A 44 3.25 10.12 -21.46
C GLY A 44 2.55 8.78 -21.74
N ILE A 45 3.07 7.99 -22.69
CA ILE A 45 2.56 6.64 -22.95
C ILE A 45 2.80 5.72 -21.73
N LEU A 46 3.98 5.80 -21.10
CA LEU A 46 4.29 5.03 -19.90
C LEU A 46 3.37 5.37 -18.72
N GLU A 47 3.05 6.67 -18.54
CA GLU A 47 2.05 7.11 -17.55
C GLU A 47 0.66 6.55 -17.87
N SER A 48 0.27 6.56 -19.14
CA SER A 48 -1.01 5.97 -19.56
C SER A 48 -1.06 4.46 -19.29
N ILE A 49 0.04 3.75 -19.50
CA ILE A 49 0.16 2.31 -19.17
C ILE A 49 -0.03 2.09 -17.66
N PHE A 50 0.57 2.94 -16.81
CA PHE A 50 0.35 2.87 -15.36
C PHE A 50 -1.13 2.98 -15.00
N HIS A 51 -1.83 4.00 -15.53
CA HIS A 51 -3.24 4.25 -15.22
C HIS A 51 -4.16 3.15 -15.78
N ILE A 52 -3.91 2.64 -16.98
CA ILE A 52 -4.67 1.52 -17.56
C ILE A 52 -4.48 0.26 -16.70
N ALA A 53 -3.23 -0.08 -16.36
CA ALA A 53 -2.95 -1.21 -15.50
C ALA A 53 -3.60 -1.04 -14.12
N SER A 54 -3.51 0.16 -13.52
CA SER A 54 -4.15 0.47 -12.25
C SER A 54 -5.65 0.26 -12.31
N SER A 55 -6.35 0.80 -13.31
CA SER A 55 -7.79 0.63 -13.47
C SER A 55 -8.19 -0.85 -13.65
N CYS A 56 -7.39 -1.65 -14.37
CA CYS A 56 -7.65 -3.07 -14.54
C CYS A 56 -7.48 -3.87 -13.23
N PHE A 57 -6.57 -3.46 -12.36
CA PHE A 57 -6.26 -4.18 -11.12
C PHE A 57 -6.98 -3.63 -9.88
N GLU A 58 -7.75 -2.57 -9.98
CA GLU A 58 -8.47 -1.95 -8.86
C GLU A 58 -9.46 -2.93 -8.20
N ILE A 59 -10.33 -3.54 -8.99
CA ILE A 59 -11.29 -4.53 -8.49
C ILE A 59 -10.61 -5.82 -8.02
N PRO A 60 -9.70 -6.45 -8.80
CA PRO A 60 -9.00 -7.65 -8.36
C PRO A 60 -8.21 -7.48 -7.06
N SER A 61 -7.60 -6.31 -6.83
CA SER A 61 -6.81 -6.06 -5.62
C SER A 61 -7.66 -6.05 -4.35
N GLY A 62 -8.89 -5.51 -4.42
CA GLY A 62 -9.85 -5.56 -3.32
C GLY A 62 -10.23 -7.00 -2.97
N VAL A 63 -10.54 -7.83 -3.97
CA VAL A 63 -10.84 -9.26 -3.75
C VAL A 63 -9.64 -9.99 -3.12
N VAL A 64 -8.43 -9.70 -3.56
CA VAL A 64 -7.21 -10.27 -2.96
C VAL A 64 -7.11 -9.90 -1.48
N ALA A 65 -7.37 -8.64 -1.12
CA ALA A 65 -7.32 -8.18 0.27
C ALA A 65 -8.36 -8.88 1.16
N ASP A 66 -9.55 -9.13 0.63
CA ASP A 66 -10.63 -9.78 1.37
C ASP A 66 -10.40 -11.29 1.53
N VAL A 67 -9.88 -11.97 0.49
CA VAL A 67 -9.67 -13.43 0.50
C VAL A 67 -8.39 -13.83 1.24
N PHE A 68 -7.26 -13.16 0.97
CA PHE A 68 -5.96 -13.52 1.54
C PHE A 68 -5.66 -12.83 2.88
N GLY A 69 -6.48 -11.85 3.25
CA GLY A 69 -6.29 -11.04 4.44
C GLY A 69 -5.44 -9.79 4.19
N ARG A 70 -5.75 -8.73 4.93
CA ARG A 70 -5.21 -7.38 4.68
C ARG A 70 -3.71 -7.25 4.93
N LYS A 71 -3.21 -7.88 5.99
CA LYS A 71 -1.77 -7.91 6.29
C LYS A 71 -0.98 -8.59 5.17
N ARG A 72 -1.46 -9.76 4.69
CA ARG A 72 -0.77 -10.52 3.64
C ARG A 72 -0.76 -9.75 2.34
N THR A 73 -1.86 -9.10 1.99
CA THR A 73 -1.98 -8.25 0.80
C THR A 73 -1.03 -7.06 0.89
N LEU A 74 -0.90 -6.44 2.07
CA LEU A 74 0.07 -5.37 2.30
C LEU A 74 1.52 -5.85 2.13
N ALA A 75 1.87 -7.01 2.67
CA ALA A 75 3.20 -7.59 2.50
C ALA A 75 3.46 -7.93 1.03
N LEU A 76 2.46 -8.49 0.32
CA LEU A 76 2.55 -8.74 -1.12
C LEU A 76 2.75 -7.44 -1.92
N SER A 77 2.00 -6.39 -1.61
CA SER A 77 2.18 -5.07 -2.22
C SER A 77 3.63 -4.58 -2.10
N LYS A 78 4.22 -4.64 -0.90
CA LYS A 78 5.61 -4.20 -0.69
C LYS A 78 6.61 -5.08 -1.44
N LEU A 79 6.40 -6.38 -1.50
CA LEU A 79 7.21 -7.29 -2.29
C LEU A 79 7.16 -6.92 -3.78
N VAL A 80 5.96 -6.74 -4.34
CA VAL A 80 5.75 -6.34 -5.74
C VAL A 80 6.38 -4.98 -6.02
N SER A 81 6.30 -4.02 -5.07
CA SER A 81 6.97 -2.72 -5.18
C SER A 81 8.49 -2.85 -5.32
N VAL A 82 9.12 -3.67 -4.48
CA VAL A 82 10.56 -3.92 -4.53
C VAL A 82 10.95 -4.56 -5.87
N LEU A 83 10.19 -5.57 -6.33
CA LEU A 83 10.42 -6.24 -7.61
C LEU A 83 10.23 -5.28 -8.79
N SER A 84 9.24 -4.39 -8.74
CA SER A 84 9.05 -3.34 -9.75
C SER A 84 10.25 -2.38 -9.81
N CYS A 85 10.75 -1.91 -8.66
CA CYS A 85 11.96 -1.08 -8.61
C CYS A 85 13.18 -1.82 -9.16
N GLN A 86 13.31 -3.13 -8.89
CA GLN A 86 14.39 -3.94 -9.43
C GLN A 86 14.25 -4.12 -10.95
N ALA A 87 13.05 -4.37 -11.44
CA ALA A 87 12.78 -4.42 -12.88
C ALA A 87 13.11 -3.09 -13.56
N MET A 88 12.85 -1.95 -12.90
CA MET A 88 13.22 -0.63 -13.41
C MET A 88 14.75 -0.46 -13.51
N ILE A 89 15.54 -0.96 -12.56
CA ILE A 89 17.01 -0.92 -12.61
C ILE A 89 17.55 -1.75 -13.79
N LEU A 90 16.91 -2.87 -14.07
CA LEU A 90 17.29 -3.82 -15.13
C LEU A 90 16.73 -3.45 -16.51
N SER A 91 15.84 -2.45 -16.57
CA SER A 91 15.20 -2.05 -17.81
C SER A 91 16.17 -1.24 -18.69
N ASP A 92 16.35 -1.64 -19.94
CA ASP A 92 17.22 -0.95 -20.89
C ASP A 92 16.44 -0.31 -22.05
N ASN A 93 15.22 -0.76 -22.33
CA ASN A 93 14.39 -0.29 -23.45
C ASN A 93 12.97 0.07 -23.00
N PHE A 94 12.20 0.69 -23.91
CA PHE A 94 10.83 1.12 -23.65
C PHE A 94 9.92 0.01 -23.16
N GLY A 95 9.98 -1.18 -23.77
CA GLY A 95 9.10 -2.30 -23.41
C GLY A 95 9.36 -2.82 -22.00
N THR A 96 10.63 -2.91 -21.59
CA THR A 96 10.99 -3.35 -20.21
C THR A 96 10.65 -2.30 -19.16
N VAL A 97 10.75 -1.00 -19.48
CA VAL A 97 10.28 0.08 -18.62
C VAL A 97 8.76 0.03 -18.50
N ALA A 98 8.03 -0.15 -19.61
CA ALA A 98 6.58 -0.28 -19.59
C ALA A 98 6.10 -1.45 -18.71
N PHE A 99 6.78 -2.61 -18.82
CA PHE A 99 6.51 -3.75 -17.93
C PHE A 99 6.73 -3.41 -16.45
N ALA A 100 7.87 -2.78 -16.12
CA ALA A 100 8.17 -2.40 -14.75
C ALA A 100 7.14 -1.40 -14.19
N ILE A 101 6.68 -0.45 -15.00
CA ILE A 101 5.64 0.51 -14.62
C ILE A 101 4.28 -0.16 -14.44
N ALA A 102 3.86 -1.03 -15.36
CA ALA A 102 2.63 -1.80 -15.19
C ALA A 102 2.68 -2.67 -13.92
N PHE A 103 3.84 -3.24 -13.61
CA PHE A 103 4.04 -4.02 -12.40
C PHE A 103 3.97 -3.15 -11.12
N SER A 104 4.42 -1.90 -11.19
CA SER A 104 4.28 -0.95 -10.08
C SER A 104 2.82 -0.57 -9.81
N ALA A 105 1.97 -0.52 -10.85
CA ALA A 105 0.54 -0.26 -10.70
C ALA A 105 -0.17 -1.37 -9.89
N ILE A 106 0.24 -2.63 -10.05
CA ILE A 106 -0.27 -3.75 -9.23
C ILE A 106 0.06 -3.52 -7.75
N SER A 107 1.31 -3.15 -7.45
CA SER A 107 1.72 -2.83 -6.07
C SER A 107 0.88 -1.70 -5.48
N TYR A 108 0.68 -0.64 -6.24
CA TYR A 108 -0.12 0.52 -5.85
C TYR A 108 -1.56 0.12 -5.47
N ASN A 109 -2.22 -0.67 -6.33
CA ASN A 109 -3.59 -1.10 -6.09
C ASN A 109 -3.72 -2.07 -4.91
N LEU A 110 -2.75 -2.99 -4.72
CA LEU A 110 -2.73 -3.89 -3.56
C LEU A 110 -2.56 -3.13 -2.23
N GLU A 111 -1.93 -1.96 -2.25
CA GLU A 111 -1.75 -1.11 -1.07
C GLU A 111 -2.96 -0.22 -0.83
N SER A 112 -3.52 0.36 -1.91
CA SER A 112 -4.63 1.30 -1.87
C SER A 112 -5.85 0.70 -1.15
N GLY A 113 -6.34 1.40 -0.14
CA GLY A 113 -7.45 0.95 0.69
C GLY A 113 -7.11 -0.14 1.73
N THR A 114 -6.03 -0.90 1.52
CA THR A 114 -5.67 -2.03 2.42
C THR A 114 -5.10 -1.53 3.75
N ILE A 115 -4.33 -0.45 3.74
CA ILE A 115 -3.77 0.17 4.96
C ILE A 115 -4.89 0.71 5.84
N GLU A 116 -5.77 1.51 5.24
CA GLU A 116 -6.91 2.15 5.91
C GLU A 116 -7.87 1.10 6.47
N ALA A 117 -8.14 0.07 5.69
CA ALA A 117 -9.00 -1.02 6.11
C ALA A 117 -8.38 -1.82 7.26
N LEU A 118 -7.06 -2.12 7.24
CA LEU A 118 -6.39 -2.80 8.34
C LEU A 118 -6.37 -1.94 9.61
N ALA A 119 -6.23 -0.61 9.47
CA ALA A 119 -6.28 0.32 10.59
C ALA A 119 -7.68 0.35 11.21
N TYR A 120 -8.72 0.45 10.38
CA TYR A 120 -10.11 0.44 10.84
C TYR A 120 -10.44 -0.85 11.59
N ASP A 121 -10.11 -2.02 11.02
CA ASP A 121 -10.34 -3.32 11.66
C ASP A 121 -9.56 -3.45 12.97
N SER A 122 -8.34 -2.93 13.01
CA SER A 122 -7.53 -2.94 14.23
C SER A 122 -8.18 -2.12 15.35
N LEU A 123 -8.73 -0.95 15.04
CA LEU A 123 -9.45 -0.10 15.99
C LEU A 123 -10.79 -0.73 16.40
N LYS A 124 -11.52 -1.29 15.45
CA LYS A 124 -12.80 -1.97 15.68
C LYS A 124 -12.63 -3.18 16.60
N SER A 125 -11.56 -3.94 16.46
CA SER A 125 -11.28 -5.11 17.33
C SER A 125 -11.16 -4.79 18.81
N VAL A 126 -10.89 -3.53 19.15
CA VAL A 126 -10.80 -3.02 20.54
C VAL A 126 -11.90 -2.00 20.87
N LYS A 127 -12.95 -1.88 20.06
CA LYS A 127 -14.09 -0.97 20.22
C LYS A 127 -13.66 0.50 20.33
N GLN A 128 -12.76 0.93 19.44
CA GLN A 128 -12.25 2.31 19.35
C GLN A 128 -12.38 2.88 17.93
N GLU A 129 -13.45 2.53 17.21
CA GLU A 129 -13.72 2.97 15.84
C GLU A 129 -13.78 4.49 15.72
N GLU A 130 -14.23 5.17 16.75
CA GLU A 130 -14.31 6.64 16.83
C GLU A 130 -12.94 7.32 16.64
N LYS A 131 -11.83 6.61 16.93
CA LYS A 131 -10.46 7.11 16.72
C LYS A 131 -9.98 6.98 15.29
N TYR A 132 -10.76 6.35 14.40
CA TYR A 132 -10.35 6.16 13.01
C TYR A 132 -10.12 7.50 12.28
N ASN A 133 -10.97 8.51 12.50
CA ASN A 133 -10.80 9.83 11.90
C ASN A 133 -9.48 10.48 12.32
N GLN A 134 -9.08 10.31 13.59
CA GLN A 134 -7.78 10.80 14.08
C GLN A 134 -6.62 10.04 13.43
N TYR A 135 -6.75 8.72 13.27
CA TYR A 135 -5.77 7.90 12.56
C TYR A 135 -5.61 8.38 11.11
N ALA A 136 -6.71 8.47 10.36
CA ALA A 136 -6.70 8.85 8.95
C ALA A 136 -6.12 10.25 8.73
N SER A 137 -6.44 11.21 9.60
CA SER A 137 -5.89 12.58 9.53
C SER A 137 -4.37 12.58 9.77
N THR A 138 -3.90 11.82 10.75
CA THR A 138 -2.47 11.71 11.08
C THR A 138 -1.72 10.99 9.95
N GLU A 139 -2.27 9.92 9.43
CA GLU A 139 -1.73 9.14 8.32
C GLU A 139 -1.57 10.01 7.07
N MET A 140 -2.62 10.75 6.70
CA MET A 140 -2.58 11.68 5.57
C MET A 140 -1.51 12.77 5.77
N MET A 141 -1.36 13.29 6.99
CA MET A 141 -0.32 14.27 7.30
C MET A 141 1.08 13.68 7.12
N LEU A 142 1.32 12.48 7.64
CA LEU A 142 2.59 11.76 7.48
C LEU A 142 2.89 11.49 5.99
N TYR A 143 1.91 11.00 5.24
CA TYR A 143 2.01 10.82 3.79
C TYR A 143 2.45 12.12 3.10
N ARG A 144 1.76 13.25 3.37
CA ARG A 144 2.06 14.54 2.74
C ARG A 144 3.47 15.03 3.09
N ILE A 145 3.86 14.98 4.37
CA ILE A 145 5.19 15.41 4.81
C ILE A 145 6.28 14.54 4.14
N THR A 146 6.11 13.23 4.18
CA THR A 146 7.11 12.31 3.63
C THR A 146 7.24 12.42 2.12
N SER A 147 6.11 12.47 1.40
CA SER A 147 6.10 12.63 -0.05
C SER A 147 6.69 13.98 -0.48
N SER A 148 6.37 15.07 0.23
CA SER A 148 6.97 16.38 -0.03
C SER A 148 8.49 16.38 0.21
N THR A 149 8.95 15.72 1.29
CA THR A 149 10.38 15.59 1.58
C THR A 149 11.08 14.76 0.49
N ALA A 150 10.48 13.66 0.03
CA ALA A 150 11.01 12.86 -1.07
C ALA A 150 11.11 13.68 -2.37
N THR A 151 10.08 14.49 -2.67
CA THR A 151 10.07 15.39 -3.83
C THR A 151 11.15 16.46 -3.71
N PHE A 152 11.36 17.01 -2.51
CA PHE A 152 12.43 17.97 -2.27
C PHE A 152 13.82 17.34 -2.51
N CYS A 153 13.98 16.06 -2.20
CA CYS A 153 15.19 15.28 -2.46
C CYS A 153 15.32 14.79 -3.91
N ALA A 154 14.39 15.11 -4.81
CA ALA A 154 14.43 14.68 -6.23
C ALA A 154 15.72 15.11 -6.95
N GLY A 155 16.28 16.28 -6.62
CA GLY A 155 17.58 16.72 -7.15
C GLY A 155 18.72 15.77 -6.80
N VAL A 156 18.70 15.17 -5.62
CA VAL A 156 19.68 14.16 -5.19
C VAL A 156 19.53 12.89 -6.04
N ALA A 157 18.30 12.46 -6.35
CA ALA A 157 18.06 11.31 -7.20
C ALA A 157 18.60 11.53 -8.63
N LEU A 158 18.45 12.73 -9.17
CA LEU A 158 19.01 13.09 -10.49
C LEU A 158 20.54 13.09 -10.49
N TRP A 159 21.16 13.62 -9.42
CA TRP A 159 22.61 13.63 -9.26
C TRP A 159 23.19 12.21 -9.11
N LEU A 160 22.53 11.34 -8.35
CA LEU A 160 22.94 9.95 -8.15
C LEU A 160 22.78 9.09 -9.42
N GLY A 161 21.86 9.47 -10.29
CA GLY A 161 21.45 8.70 -11.46
C GLY A 161 20.42 7.60 -11.12
N TYR A 162 19.70 7.14 -12.14
CA TYR A 162 18.50 6.33 -11.96
C TYR A 162 18.73 5.01 -11.21
N LYS A 163 19.84 4.28 -11.50
CA LYS A 163 20.09 2.98 -10.85
C LYS A 163 20.27 3.12 -9.35
N LYS A 164 21.04 4.12 -8.90
CA LYS A 164 21.29 4.36 -7.47
C LYS A 164 20.05 4.91 -6.77
N ALA A 165 19.26 5.76 -7.45
CA ALA A 165 18.03 6.29 -6.90
C ALA A 165 17.00 5.16 -6.65
N TYR A 166 16.79 4.26 -7.62
CA TYR A 166 15.93 3.09 -7.42
C TYR A 166 16.50 2.09 -6.40
N ALA A 167 17.81 1.96 -6.27
CA ALA A 167 18.43 1.13 -5.23
C ALA A 167 18.10 1.64 -3.81
N ILE A 168 18.04 2.97 -3.62
CA ILE A 168 17.60 3.59 -2.37
C ILE A 168 16.10 3.28 -2.13
N ASP A 169 15.26 3.41 -3.13
CA ASP A 169 13.82 3.05 -3.02
C ASP A 169 13.64 1.57 -2.68
N ILE A 170 14.47 0.66 -3.23
CA ILE A 170 14.50 -0.76 -2.87
C ILE A 170 14.86 -0.95 -1.38
N PHE A 171 15.87 -0.24 -0.89
CA PHE A 171 16.28 -0.32 0.51
C PHE A 171 15.13 0.05 1.46
N PHE A 172 14.44 1.18 1.22
CA PHE A 172 13.26 1.57 1.98
C PHE A 172 12.09 0.60 1.78
N GLY A 173 11.92 0.07 0.57
CA GLY A 173 10.92 -0.95 0.25
C GLY A 173 11.11 -2.24 1.05
N ILE A 174 12.35 -2.71 1.23
CA ILE A 174 12.66 -3.88 2.07
C ILE A 174 12.33 -3.61 3.55
N ILE A 175 12.64 -2.42 4.05
CA ILE A 175 12.26 -2.03 5.42
C ILE A 175 10.72 -2.03 5.54
N ALA A 176 10.01 -1.44 4.57
CA ALA A 176 8.55 -1.42 4.55
C ALA A 176 7.96 -2.84 4.53
N LEU A 177 8.54 -3.75 3.73
CA LEU A 177 8.15 -5.17 3.71
C LEU A 177 8.35 -5.82 5.08
N GLY A 178 9.47 -5.60 5.76
CA GLY A 178 9.71 -6.08 7.12
C GLY A 178 8.67 -5.57 8.13
N ILE A 179 8.32 -4.28 8.03
CA ILE A 179 7.27 -3.68 8.88
C ILE A 179 5.91 -4.33 8.56
N ALA A 180 5.54 -4.47 7.28
CA ALA A 180 4.29 -5.10 6.86
C ALA A 180 4.17 -6.54 7.37
N CYS A 181 5.24 -7.34 7.28
CA CYS A 181 5.31 -8.69 7.84
C CYS A 181 5.16 -8.71 9.36
N SER A 182 5.60 -7.66 10.05
CA SER A 182 5.51 -7.55 11.52
C SER A 182 4.14 -7.12 12.04
N LEU A 183 3.23 -6.66 11.15
CA LEU A 183 1.84 -6.34 11.51
C LEU A 183 1.10 -7.60 11.95
N ARG A 184 0.00 -7.40 12.67
CA ARG A 184 -0.89 -8.49 13.05
C ARG A 184 -2.12 -8.48 12.15
N GLU A 185 -2.49 -9.66 11.63
CA GLU A 185 -3.77 -9.84 10.95
C GLU A 185 -4.91 -9.75 11.98
N ILE A 186 -5.93 -9.01 11.66
CA ILE A 186 -7.16 -8.95 12.44
C ILE A 186 -8.19 -9.80 11.69
N SER A 187 -8.32 -11.06 12.12
CA SER A 187 -9.33 -11.97 11.59
C SER A 187 -10.70 -11.53 12.13
N GLY A 188 -11.41 -10.71 11.38
CA GLY A 188 -12.73 -10.19 11.76
C GLY A 188 -13.86 -10.55 10.79
N PHE A 189 -13.57 -11.23 9.68
CA PHE A 189 -14.56 -11.46 8.62
C PHE A 189 -14.62 -12.88 8.04
N ILE A 190 -13.89 -13.83 8.62
CA ILE A 190 -14.12 -15.25 8.33
C ILE A 190 -14.69 -15.84 9.61
N GLY A 191 -15.99 -16.12 9.62
CA GLY A 191 -16.61 -16.91 10.67
C GLY A 191 -15.89 -18.27 10.81
N ALA A 192 -16.03 -18.93 11.94
CA ALA A 192 -15.44 -20.24 12.19
C ALA A 192 -15.81 -21.29 11.11
N ASP A 193 -16.79 -20.98 10.26
CA ASP A 193 -17.33 -21.82 9.20
C ASP A 193 -16.85 -21.42 7.79
N GLY A 194 -15.89 -20.50 7.67
CA GLY A 194 -15.33 -20.10 6.37
C GLY A 194 -16.24 -19.23 5.50
N GLU A 195 -17.41 -18.82 5.97
CA GLU A 195 -18.30 -17.90 5.27
C GLU A 195 -17.99 -16.43 5.61
N PRO A 196 -18.04 -15.51 4.61
CA PRO A 196 -17.88 -14.09 4.87
C PRO A 196 -19.09 -13.59 5.68
N THR A 197 -18.89 -13.28 6.95
CA THR A 197 -19.92 -12.66 7.79
C THR A 197 -20.14 -11.22 7.31
N ASN A 198 -21.29 -10.97 6.69
CA ASN A 198 -21.74 -9.62 6.34
C ASN A 198 -22.18 -8.92 7.63
N PRO A 199 -21.55 -7.79 8.04
CA PRO A 199 -21.90 -7.09 9.27
C PRO A 199 -23.36 -6.67 9.39
N GLN A 200 -24.05 -6.52 8.26
CA GLN A 200 -25.47 -6.16 8.21
C GLN A 200 -26.41 -7.32 8.59
N THR A 201 -25.96 -8.57 8.48
CA THR A 201 -26.77 -9.74 8.82
C THR A 201 -26.70 -10.09 10.30
N ASP A 202 -25.61 -9.76 10.98
CA ASP A 202 -25.46 -10.06 12.41
C ASP A 202 -26.23 -9.08 13.29
N ASP A 203 -26.35 -7.80 12.90
CA ASP A 203 -27.18 -6.82 13.62
C ASP A 203 -28.69 -7.18 13.53
N HIS A 204 -29.14 -7.73 12.40
CA HIS A 204 -30.52 -8.21 12.27
C HIS A 204 -30.78 -9.50 13.08
N LYS A 205 -29.82 -10.42 13.15
CA LYS A 205 -29.95 -11.63 13.96
C LYS A 205 -29.91 -11.34 15.46
N GLN A 206 -29.07 -10.41 15.89
CA GLN A 206 -29.04 -10.00 17.30
C GLN A 206 -30.29 -9.25 17.74
N LYS A 207 -30.89 -8.40 16.86
CA LYS A 207 -32.17 -7.78 17.14
C LYS A 207 -33.31 -8.80 17.24
N GLN A 208 -33.38 -9.76 16.31
CA GLN A 208 -34.39 -10.81 16.36
C GLN A 208 -34.28 -11.69 17.62
N MET A 209 -33.06 -12.09 18.02
CA MET A 209 -32.87 -12.87 19.26
C MET A 209 -33.13 -12.07 20.54
N SER A 210 -33.07 -10.73 20.51
CA SER A 210 -33.45 -9.91 21.67
C SER A 210 -34.96 -9.68 21.77
N GLU A 211 -35.66 -9.72 20.64
CA GLU A 211 -37.14 -9.61 20.58
C GLU A 211 -37.84 -10.95 20.91
N GLU A 212 -37.20 -12.09 20.67
CA GLU A 212 -37.74 -13.42 21.02
C GLU A 212 -37.58 -13.78 22.51
N LYS A 213 -36.82 -13.00 23.27
CA LYS A 213 -36.60 -13.18 24.73
C LYS A 213 -37.39 -12.22 25.62
N GLN A 214 -38.27 -11.40 25.06
CA GLN A 214 -39.26 -10.61 25.77
C GLN A 214 -40.64 -11.20 25.63
#